data_8e075a62c4c9f151f488974c59f72af4
#
_entry.id   8e075a62c4c9f151f488974c59f72af4
#
_cell.length_a   1.000
_cell.length_b   1.000
_cell.length_c   1.000
_cell.angle_alpha   90.00
_cell.angle_beta   90.00
_cell.angle_gamma   90.00
#
_symmetry.space_group_name_H-M   'P 1'
#
loop_
_entity.id
_entity.type
_entity.pdbx_description
1 polymer ?
#
loop_
_entity_poly.entity_id
_entity_poly.type
_entity_poly.pdbx_seq_one_letter_code
_entity_poly.pdbx_strand_id
1 'polypeptide(L)'
;MAEEFLTLMADLDDESQQILNGWYEKLQAKGFNGVQTPGLPFHISLGSFSLDKEQSVIEEMKELANLFPEIPVHISHIGMFAGGRVLFVAPDMNPSDLLQVRQAIKTETDESYPWTPHCTIMIDEASTIQKALPYLLEDFNPFVCKITKLHLCAFWPTREIATVLLSQDNDIV
;
A
#
# COMPACT_ATOMS: atom_id res chain seq x y z
N MET A 1 6.49 -15.11 18.35
CA MET A 1 6.69 -15.68 17.01
C MET A 1 7.81 -14.89 16.35
N ALA A 2 8.64 -15.50 15.54
CA ALA A 2 9.66 -14.78 14.77
C ALA A 2 9.00 -14.11 13.56
N GLU A 3 9.61 -13.01 13.08
CA GLU A 3 9.25 -12.38 11.79
C GLU A 3 9.37 -13.42 10.67
N GLU A 4 8.53 -13.31 9.65
CA GLU A 4 8.46 -14.30 8.57
C GLU A 4 8.87 -13.73 7.21
N PHE A 5 8.60 -12.43 6.95
CA PHE A 5 8.91 -11.78 5.68
C PHE A 5 9.06 -10.26 5.83
N LEU A 6 9.63 -9.65 4.81
CA LEU A 6 9.71 -8.19 4.64
C LEU A 6 8.67 -7.72 3.62
N THR A 7 8.19 -6.50 3.77
CA THR A 7 7.40 -5.82 2.74
C THR A 7 7.91 -4.41 2.52
N LEU A 8 8.24 -4.10 1.27
CA LEU A 8 8.50 -2.73 0.82
C LEU A 8 7.18 -2.11 0.40
N MET A 9 6.86 -0.98 1.01
CA MET A 9 5.60 -0.26 0.87
C MET A 9 5.83 1.13 0.31
N ALA A 10 4.86 1.62 -0.44
CA ALA A 10 4.77 2.97 -0.95
C ALA A 10 3.65 3.70 -0.20
N ASP A 11 4.01 4.60 0.71
CA ASP A 11 3.06 5.32 1.55
C ASP A 11 2.43 6.48 0.80
N LEU A 12 1.12 6.63 0.96
CA LEU A 12 0.34 7.72 0.39
C LEU A 12 0.54 9.01 1.20
N ASP A 13 0.30 10.16 0.56
CA ASP A 13 0.35 11.47 1.18
C ASP A 13 -0.70 11.66 2.30
N ASP A 14 -0.52 12.70 3.12
CA ASP A 14 -1.33 12.94 4.31
C ASP A 14 -2.81 13.23 3.98
N GLU A 15 -3.11 13.86 2.85
CA GLU A 15 -4.49 14.12 2.42
C GLU A 15 -5.20 12.80 2.09
N SER A 16 -4.52 11.93 1.35
CA SER A 16 -5.02 10.59 1.02
C SER A 16 -5.19 9.71 2.25
N GLN A 17 -4.25 9.81 3.22
CA GLN A 17 -4.41 9.14 4.52
C GLN A 17 -5.71 9.56 5.22
N GLN A 18 -6.05 10.85 5.20
CA GLN A 18 -7.29 11.34 5.81
C GLN A 18 -8.53 10.81 5.10
N ILE A 19 -8.55 10.77 3.77
CA ILE A 19 -9.66 10.22 2.99
C ILE A 19 -9.88 8.75 3.35
N LEU A 20 -8.83 7.95 3.32
CA LEU A 20 -8.89 6.51 3.58
C LEU A 20 -9.25 6.19 5.03
N ASN A 21 -8.70 6.93 5.99
CA ASN A 21 -9.09 6.84 7.40
C ASN A 21 -10.58 7.17 7.57
N GLY A 22 -11.09 8.20 6.91
CA GLY A 22 -12.50 8.57 6.96
C GLY A 22 -13.41 7.44 6.49
N TRP A 23 -13.06 6.73 5.42
CA TRP A 23 -13.82 5.56 4.97
C TRP A 23 -13.75 4.41 5.97
N TYR A 24 -12.56 4.13 6.51
CA TYR A 24 -12.39 3.08 7.51
C TYR A 24 -13.20 3.36 8.79
N GLU A 25 -13.16 4.59 9.31
CA GLU A 25 -13.94 5.03 10.47
C GLU A 25 -15.45 4.89 10.24
N LYS A 26 -15.94 5.21 9.04
CA LYS A 26 -17.35 5.02 8.68
C LYS A 26 -17.75 3.54 8.68
N LEU A 27 -16.89 2.67 8.17
CA LEU A 27 -17.12 1.23 8.25
C LEU A 27 -17.18 0.76 9.70
N GLN A 28 -16.26 1.22 10.55
CA GLN A 28 -16.24 0.92 11.98
C GLN A 28 -17.52 1.41 12.67
N ALA A 29 -18.00 2.62 12.37
CA ALA A 29 -19.24 3.16 12.90
C ALA A 29 -20.49 2.34 12.50
N LYS A 30 -20.40 1.57 11.41
CA LYS A 30 -21.43 0.61 10.97
C LYS A 30 -21.26 -0.79 11.57
N GLY A 31 -20.26 -0.98 12.44
CA GLY A 31 -19.99 -2.24 13.12
C GLY A 31 -19.04 -3.18 12.35
N PHE A 32 -18.41 -2.71 11.27
CA PHE A 32 -17.40 -3.47 10.53
C PHE A 32 -16.01 -3.17 11.13
N ASN A 33 -15.57 -4.01 12.04
CA ASN A 33 -14.33 -3.84 12.80
C ASN A 33 -13.20 -4.73 12.23
N GLY A 34 -13.11 -4.81 10.94
CA GLY A 34 -12.04 -5.54 10.27
C GLY A 34 -10.66 -5.00 10.63
N VAL A 35 -9.67 -5.87 10.50
CA VAL A 35 -8.31 -5.58 10.93
C VAL A 35 -7.62 -4.69 9.92
N GLN A 36 -6.96 -3.65 10.42
CA GLN A 36 -5.85 -2.95 9.76
C GLN A 36 -4.56 -3.32 10.49
N THR A 37 -3.42 -3.24 9.81
CA THR A 37 -2.14 -3.41 10.50
C THR A 37 -1.92 -2.21 11.41
N PRO A 38 -1.91 -2.40 12.74
CA PRO A 38 -1.81 -1.27 13.68
C PRO A 38 -0.53 -0.46 13.44
N GLY A 39 -0.66 0.86 13.42
CA GLY A 39 0.47 1.79 13.33
C GLY A 39 1.06 1.98 11.93
N LEU A 40 0.59 1.28 10.91
CA LEU A 40 1.03 1.51 9.55
C LEU A 40 0.11 2.50 8.81
N PRO A 41 0.67 3.43 8.04
CA PRO A 41 -0.10 4.28 7.14
C PRO A 41 -0.73 3.44 6.01
N PHE A 42 -1.75 3.98 5.35
CA PHE A 42 -2.26 3.41 4.11
C PHE A 42 -1.19 3.47 3.04
N HIS A 43 -0.96 2.35 2.37
CA HIS A 43 0.15 2.15 1.45
C HIS A 43 -0.22 1.19 0.30
N ILE A 44 0.61 1.17 -0.72
CA ILE A 44 0.61 0.15 -1.76
C ILE A 44 1.88 -0.68 -1.59
N SER A 45 1.73 -1.99 -1.40
CA SER A 45 2.90 -2.90 -1.33
C SER A 45 3.57 -3.00 -2.69
N LEU A 46 4.89 -2.77 -2.71
CA LEU A 46 5.72 -2.90 -3.91
C LEU A 46 6.34 -4.28 -4.06
N GLY A 47 6.53 -5.01 -2.98
CA GLY A 47 7.06 -6.36 -3.00
C GLY A 47 7.28 -6.93 -1.61
N SER A 48 7.25 -8.27 -1.51
CA SER A 48 7.62 -9.01 -0.31
C SER A 48 8.93 -9.75 -0.53
N PHE A 49 9.71 -9.92 0.53
CA PHE A 49 11.05 -10.50 0.47
C PHE A 49 11.32 -11.38 1.69
N SER A 50 12.25 -12.31 1.56
CA SER A 50 12.77 -13.07 2.70
C SER A 50 13.61 -12.18 3.62
N LEU A 51 13.68 -12.52 4.90
CA LEU A 51 14.35 -11.71 5.94
C LEU A 51 15.85 -11.51 5.70
N ASP A 52 16.51 -12.44 5.06
CA ASP A 52 17.93 -12.36 4.71
C ASP A 52 18.25 -11.27 3.69
N LYS A 53 17.24 -10.75 2.99
CA LYS A 53 17.37 -9.68 2.01
C LYS A 53 17.23 -8.26 2.62
N GLU A 54 17.06 -8.13 3.95
CA GLU A 54 16.78 -6.85 4.62
C GLU A 54 17.76 -5.75 4.19
N GLN A 55 19.07 -6.01 4.28
CA GLN A 55 20.08 -5.02 3.93
C GLN A 55 20.04 -4.63 2.44
N SER A 56 19.86 -5.60 1.55
CA SER A 56 19.76 -5.35 0.10
C SER A 56 18.54 -4.49 -0.24
N VAL A 57 17.39 -4.76 0.41
CA VAL A 57 16.17 -3.96 0.19
C VAL A 57 16.32 -2.55 0.73
N ILE A 58 17.00 -2.35 1.89
CA ILE A 58 17.29 -1.00 2.42
C ILE A 58 18.15 -0.19 1.42
N GLU A 59 19.19 -0.79 0.85
CA GLU A 59 20.05 -0.13 -0.13
C GLU A 59 19.28 0.22 -1.39
N GLU A 60 18.52 -0.72 -1.91
CA GLU A 60 17.66 -0.52 -3.09
C GLU A 60 16.59 0.55 -2.87
N MET A 61 15.95 0.58 -1.69
CA MET A 61 14.97 1.60 -1.33
C MET A 61 15.55 3.01 -1.41
N LYS A 62 16.82 3.20 -0.99
CA LYS A 62 17.54 4.48 -1.11
C LYS A 62 17.84 4.83 -2.57
N GLU A 63 18.23 3.84 -3.38
CA GLU A 63 18.44 4.04 -4.82
C GLU A 63 17.15 4.48 -5.50
N LEU A 64 16.04 3.80 -5.23
CA LEU A 64 14.73 4.13 -5.76
C LEU A 64 14.29 5.55 -5.39
N ALA A 65 14.49 5.95 -4.13
CA ALA A 65 14.14 7.29 -3.65
C ALA A 65 14.99 8.41 -4.30
N ASN A 66 16.20 8.08 -4.77
CA ASN A 66 17.01 9.02 -5.54
C ASN A 66 16.63 9.06 -7.03
N LEU A 67 16.05 7.99 -7.56
CA LEU A 67 15.68 7.86 -8.98
C LEU A 67 14.29 8.41 -9.28
N PHE A 68 13.38 8.31 -8.33
CA PHE A 68 11.97 8.66 -8.53
C PHE A 68 11.57 9.83 -7.63
N PRO A 69 10.89 10.84 -8.20
CA PRO A 69 10.23 11.87 -7.40
C PRO A 69 8.97 11.32 -6.75
N GLU A 70 8.22 12.16 -6.03
CA GLU A 70 6.87 11.84 -5.60
C GLU A 70 6.03 11.34 -6.78
N ILE A 71 5.29 10.25 -6.59
CA ILE A 71 4.62 9.53 -7.67
C ILE A 71 3.12 9.82 -7.60
N PRO A 72 2.54 10.51 -8.59
CA PRO A 72 1.10 10.68 -8.67
C PRO A 72 0.44 9.34 -9.01
N VAL A 73 -0.62 9.01 -8.28
CA VAL A 73 -1.41 7.78 -8.48
C VAL A 73 -2.89 8.14 -8.46
N HIS A 74 -3.62 7.74 -9.48
CA HIS A 74 -5.06 7.90 -9.54
C HIS A 74 -5.74 6.65 -8.98
N ILE A 75 -6.36 6.76 -7.81
CA ILE A 75 -7.17 5.69 -7.20
C ILE A 75 -8.55 5.73 -7.85
N SER A 76 -8.90 4.70 -8.61
CA SER A 76 -10.06 4.71 -9.50
C SER A 76 -11.09 3.62 -9.24
N HIS A 77 -10.77 2.59 -8.46
CA HIS A 77 -11.70 1.49 -8.24
C HIS A 77 -11.53 0.80 -6.89
N ILE A 78 -12.56 0.03 -6.53
CA ILE A 78 -12.61 -0.83 -5.35
C ILE A 78 -12.50 -2.28 -5.80
N GLY A 79 -11.86 -3.11 -5.01
CA GLY A 79 -11.75 -4.53 -5.29
C GLY A 79 -11.71 -5.40 -4.04
N MET A 80 -11.79 -6.71 -4.31
CA MET A 80 -11.62 -7.79 -3.32
C MET A 80 -10.76 -8.87 -3.95
N PHE A 81 -9.88 -9.49 -3.19
CA PHE A 81 -9.18 -10.68 -3.69
C PHE A 81 -10.08 -11.92 -3.65
N ALA A 82 -9.86 -12.84 -4.58
CA ALA A 82 -10.46 -14.17 -4.56
C ALA A 82 -10.11 -14.88 -3.25
N GLY A 83 -11.13 -15.43 -2.58
CA GLY A 83 -10.99 -15.87 -1.19
C GLY A 83 -11.42 -14.82 -0.16
N GLY A 84 -11.58 -13.57 -0.59
CA GLY A 84 -12.49 -12.59 -0.01
C GLY A 84 -12.15 -12.04 1.37
N ARG A 85 -10.87 -11.99 1.76
CA ARG A 85 -10.51 -11.46 3.08
C ARG A 85 -9.97 -10.03 3.06
N VAL A 86 -9.79 -9.43 1.89
CA VAL A 86 -9.21 -8.09 1.74
C VAL A 86 -10.15 -7.23 0.91
N LEU A 87 -10.63 -6.13 1.50
CA LEU A 87 -11.31 -5.04 0.81
C LEU A 87 -10.27 -3.94 0.56
N PHE A 88 -10.14 -3.49 -0.67
CA PHE A 88 -9.13 -2.53 -1.06
C PHE A 88 -9.64 -1.50 -2.05
N VAL A 89 -8.93 -0.38 -2.14
CA VAL A 89 -9.00 0.52 -3.28
C VAL A 89 -7.74 0.36 -4.12
N ALA A 90 -7.84 0.65 -5.40
CA ALA A 90 -6.73 0.38 -6.31
C ALA A 90 -6.55 1.50 -7.34
N PRO A 91 -5.31 1.69 -7.82
CA PRO A 91 -5.02 2.62 -8.90
C PRO A 91 -5.61 2.15 -10.23
N ASP A 92 -5.54 3.01 -11.24
CA ASP A 92 -5.84 2.66 -12.62
C ASP A 92 -5.10 1.37 -13.03
N MET A 93 -5.66 0.65 -14.00
CA MET A 93 -5.15 -0.67 -14.42
C MET A 93 -3.68 -0.64 -14.91
N ASN A 94 -3.20 0.50 -15.36
CA ASN A 94 -1.81 0.70 -15.80
C ASN A 94 -1.24 1.98 -15.17
N PRO A 95 -0.92 1.97 -13.85
CA PRO A 95 -0.31 3.11 -13.18
C PRO A 95 1.16 3.23 -13.61
N SER A 96 1.42 3.94 -14.71
CA SER A 96 2.73 3.95 -15.41
C SER A 96 3.91 4.22 -14.50
N ASP A 97 3.81 5.24 -13.66
CA ASP A 97 4.93 5.68 -12.82
C ASP A 97 5.14 4.71 -11.65
N LEU A 98 4.07 4.24 -11.02
CA LEU A 98 4.13 3.22 -9.98
C LEU A 98 4.69 1.89 -10.52
N LEU A 99 4.32 1.53 -11.76
CA LEU A 99 4.84 0.33 -12.42
C LEU A 99 6.33 0.46 -12.71
N GLN A 100 6.83 1.64 -13.09
CA GLN A 100 8.26 1.88 -13.30
C GLN A 100 9.05 1.68 -12.00
N VAL A 101 8.57 2.19 -10.87
CA VAL A 101 9.19 1.96 -9.56
C VAL A 101 9.22 0.47 -9.22
N ARG A 102 8.09 -0.23 -9.42
CA ARG A 102 8.01 -1.67 -9.18
C ARG A 102 9.00 -2.46 -10.06
N GLN A 103 9.13 -2.10 -11.33
CA GLN A 103 10.06 -2.73 -12.27
C GLN A 103 11.53 -2.41 -12.00
N ALA A 104 11.80 -1.29 -11.34
CA ALA A 104 13.17 -0.91 -10.96
C ALA A 104 13.70 -1.70 -9.75
N ILE A 105 12.84 -2.43 -9.03
CA ILE A 105 13.25 -3.32 -7.94
C ILE A 105 14.02 -4.49 -8.53
N LYS A 106 15.29 -4.62 -8.16
CA LYS A 106 16.23 -5.65 -8.63
C LYS A 106 16.28 -6.87 -7.71
N THR A 107 16.03 -6.64 -6.41
CA THR A 107 15.98 -7.71 -5.43
C THR A 107 14.80 -8.63 -5.73
N GLU A 108 15.06 -9.92 -5.84
CA GLU A 108 14.04 -10.93 -6.14
C GLU A 108 12.95 -10.94 -5.06
N THR A 109 11.71 -10.80 -5.48
CA THR A 109 10.53 -10.83 -4.60
C THR A 109 10.02 -12.25 -4.41
N ASP A 110 9.50 -12.54 -3.21
CA ASP A 110 8.93 -13.85 -2.84
C ASP A 110 7.41 -13.89 -3.06
N GLU A 111 6.94 -13.35 -4.18
CA GLU A 111 5.52 -13.27 -4.50
C GLU A 111 5.02 -14.50 -5.26
N SER A 112 3.97 -15.12 -4.73
CA SER A 112 3.30 -16.27 -5.37
C SER A 112 2.29 -15.89 -6.45
N TYR A 113 1.97 -14.59 -6.57
CA TYR A 113 0.93 -14.07 -7.46
C TYR A 113 1.46 -12.90 -8.29
N PRO A 114 0.88 -12.65 -9.47
CA PRO A 114 1.16 -11.42 -10.21
C PRO A 114 0.91 -10.19 -9.35
N TRP A 115 1.85 -9.25 -9.37
CA TRP A 115 1.72 -8.03 -8.61
C TRP A 115 0.45 -7.27 -9.01
N THR A 116 -0.39 -6.99 -8.01
CA THR A 116 -1.65 -6.26 -8.16
C THR A 116 -1.62 -5.07 -7.20
N PRO A 117 -1.35 -3.85 -7.69
CA PRO A 117 -1.26 -2.67 -6.82
C PRO A 117 -2.61 -2.40 -6.18
N HIS A 118 -2.61 -2.29 -4.86
CA HIS A 118 -3.82 -2.00 -4.08
C HIS A 118 -3.46 -1.37 -2.74
N CYS A 119 -4.41 -0.63 -2.19
CA CYS A 119 -4.35 -0.10 -0.84
C CYS A 119 -5.45 -0.74 0.00
N THR A 120 -5.07 -1.52 0.98
CA THR A 120 -6.01 -2.26 1.84
C THR A 120 -6.79 -1.32 2.74
N ILE A 121 -8.12 -1.38 2.68
CA ILE A 121 -9.02 -0.67 3.59
C ILE A 121 -9.33 -1.51 4.81
N MET A 122 -9.64 -2.79 4.61
CA MET A 122 -10.08 -3.68 5.69
C MET A 122 -9.78 -5.14 5.37
N ILE A 123 -9.38 -5.89 6.38
CA ILE A 123 -9.21 -7.35 6.31
C ILE A 123 -10.23 -7.99 7.25
N ASP A 124 -11.10 -8.84 6.73
CA ASP A 124 -12.11 -9.57 7.50
C ASP A 124 -12.59 -10.82 6.73
N GLU A 125 -13.51 -11.55 7.32
CA GLU A 125 -14.15 -12.67 6.63
C GLU A 125 -14.96 -12.18 5.40
N ALA A 126 -15.01 -13.00 4.36
CA ALA A 126 -15.68 -12.65 3.09
C ALA A 126 -17.13 -12.17 3.27
N SER A 127 -17.88 -12.78 4.19
CA SER A 127 -19.26 -12.39 4.49
C SER A 127 -19.38 -11.01 5.14
N THR A 128 -18.38 -10.60 5.91
CA THR A 128 -18.29 -9.25 6.49
C THR A 128 -17.98 -8.23 5.40
N ILE A 129 -16.97 -8.51 4.55
CA ILE A 129 -16.59 -7.65 3.43
C ILE A 129 -17.74 -7.44 2.46
N GLN A 130 -18.51 -8.50 2.13
CA GLN A 130 -19.69 -8.39 1.27
C GLN A 130 -20.74 -7.43 1.83
N LYS A 131 -20.89 -7.37 3.16
CA LYS A 131 -21.81 -6.44 3.82
C LYS A 131 -21.25 -5.02 3.96
N ALA A 132 -19.93 -4.88 4.09
CA ALA A 132 -19.25 -3.60 4.21
C ALA A 132 -19.13 -2.86 2.87
N LEU A 133 -18.97 -3.59 1.77
CA LEU A 133 -18.75 -3.05 0.43
C LEU A 133 -19.77 -1.98 0.00
N PRO A 134 -21.11 -2.14 0.19
CA PRO A 134 -22.07 -1.11 -0.18
C PRO A 134 -21.82 0.23 0.51
N TYR A 135 -21.42 0.24 1.77
CA TYR A 135 -21.13 1.46 2.52
C TYR A 135 -19.87 2.18 2.01
N LEU A 136 -18.86 1.42 1.59
CA LEU A 136 -17.69 2.02 0.95
C LEU A 136 -18.04 2.61 -0.43
N LEU A 137 -18.91 1.92 -1.19
CA LEU A 137 -19.36 2.39 -2.51
C LEU A 137 -20.16 3.68 -2.45
N GLU A 138 -20.91 3.93 -1.38
CA GLU A 138 -21.67 5.18 -1.20
C GLU A 138 -20.77 6.43 -1.14
N ASP A 139 -19.58 6.28 -0.56
CA ASP A 139 -18.66 7.38 -0.31
C ASP A 139 -17.48 7.43 -1.29
N PHE A 140 -17.24 6.34 -2.01
CA PHE A 140 -16.09 6.26 -2.92
C PHE A 140 -16.26 7.22 -4.10
N ASN A 141 -15.29 8.13 -4.21
CA ASN A 141 -15.06 8.91 -5.40
C ASN A 141 -13.60 8.74 -5.82
N PRO A 142 -13.31 8.51 -7.11
CA PRO A 142 -11.94 8.48 -7.59
C PRO A 142 -11.18 9.76 -7.22
N PHE A 143 -9.92 9.62 -6.83
CA PHE A 143 -9.08 10.74 -6.45
C PHE A 143 -7.62 10.52 -6.86
N VAL A 144 -6.87 11.60 -6.99
CA VAL A 144 -5.42 11.54 -7.19
C VAL A 144 -4.74 11.65 -5.85
N CYS A 145 -3.86 10.72 -5.56
CA CYS A 145 -2.95 10.75 -4.42
C CYS A 145 -1.50 10.85 -4.90
N LYS A 146 -0.58 11.06 -3.96
CA LYS A 146 0.85 10.95 -4.21
C LYS A 146 1.46 9.92 -3.29
N ILE A 147 2.38 9.15 -3.81
CA ILE A 147 3.32 8.37 -2.99
C ILE A 147 4.47 9.29 -2.64
N THR A 148 4.71 9.47 -1.34
CA THR A 148 5.70 10.42 -0.81
C THR A 148 6.85 9.74 -0.09
N LYS A 149 6.68 8.47 0.28
CA LYS A 149 7.66 7.70 1.06
C LYS A 149 7.71 6.26 0.60
N LEU A 150 8.90 5.68 0.71
CA LEU A 150 9.10 4.23 0.72
C LEU A 150 9.34 3.78 2.16
N HIS A 151 8.70 2.69 2.55
CA HIS A 151 8.67 2.20 3.91
C HIS A 151 8.89 0.68 3.93
N LEU A 152 9.86 0.22 4.70
CA LEU A 152 10.18 -1.21 4.85
C LEU A 152 9.82 -1.70 6.25
N CYS A 153 9.01 -2.74 6.31
CA CYS A 153 8.66 -3.44 7.55
C CYS A 153 8.89 -4.93 7.44
N ALA A 154 9.17 -5.56 8.57
CA ALA A 154 9.06 -7.00 8.75
C ALA A 154 7.73 -7.38 9.41
N PHE A 155 7.25 -8.58 9.16
CA PHE A 155 6.00 -9.18 9.68
C PHE A 155 6.23 -10.65 10.03
N TRP A 156 5.56 -11.25 10.99
CA TRP A 156 4.84 -10.78 12.16
C TRP A 156 5.66 -11.11 13.40
N PRO A 157 5.80 -10.31 14.45
CA PRO A 157 5.14 -9.02 14.68
C PRO A 157 5.68 -7.92 13.78
N THR A 158 4.90 -6.83 13.62
CA THR A 158 5.33 -5.69 12.82
C THR A 158 6.55 -5.01 13.42
N ARG A 159 7.62 -4.89 12.64
CA ARG A 159 8.83 -4.13 12.98
C ARG A 159 9.13 -3.16 11.84
N GLU A 160 9.07 -1.87 12.13
CA GLU A 160 9.55 -0.85 11.20
C GLU A 160 11.07 -0.92 11.09
N ILE A 161 11.57 -0.93 9.84
CA ILE A 161 13.00 -1.09 9.55
C ILE A 161 13.58 0.21 9.03
N ALA A 162 12.98 0.78 8.00
CA ALA A 162 13.48 1.98 7.34
C ALA A 162 12.35 2.74 6.64
N THR A 163 12.51 4.06 6.58
CA THR A 163 11.66 4.95 5.79
C THR A 163 12.53 5.92 5.03
N VAL A 164 12.23 6.14 3.75
CA VAL A 164 12.93 7.12 2.90
C VAL A 164 11.89 7.98 2.17
N LEU A 165 12.07 9.30 2.22
CA LEU A 165 11.23 10.23 1.47
C LEU A 165 11.63 10.21 -0.01
N LEU A 166 10.63 10.23 -0.89
CA LEU A 166 10.83 10.53 -2.29
C LEU A 166 11.15 12.03 -2.45
N SER A 167 11.94 12.40 -3.45
CA SER A 167 12.24 13.79 -3.72
C SER A 167 10.96 14.51 -4.16
N GLN A 168 10.75 15.74 -3.66
CA GLN A 168 9.73 16.59 -4.25
C GLN A 168 10.18 16.98 -5.66
N ASP A 169 9.25 17.03 -6.62
CA ASP A 169 9.54 17.59 -7.94
C ASP A 169 10.13 18.98 -7.76
N ASN A 170 11.40 19.11 -7.97
CA ASN A 170 11.99 20.42 -8.19
C ASN A 170 11.53 20.81 -9.59
N ASP A 171 10.55 21.70 -9.68
CA ASP A 171 10.22 22.39 -10.92
C ASP A 171 11.53 22.77 -11.59
N ILE A 172 11.85 22.09 -12.69
CA ILE A 172 12.95 22.52 -13.57
C ILE A 172 12.45 23.80 -14.22
N VAL A 173 12.86 24.93 -13.67
CA VAL A 173 12.65 26.25 -14.22
C VAL A 173 13.53 26.46 -15.45
#